data_7396726256f9799fb93b9c7a8a2d7438
#
_entry.id   7396726256f9799fb93b9c7a8a2d7438
#
_cell.length_a   1.000
_cell.length_b   1.000
_cell.length_c   1.000
_cell.angle_alpha   90.00
_cell.angle_beta   90.00
_cell.angle_gamma   90.00
#
_symmetry.space_group_name_H-M   'P 1'
#
loop_
_entity.id
_entity.type
_entity.pdbx_description
1 polymer ?
#
loop_
_entity_poly.entity_id
_entity_poly.type
_entity_poly.pdbx_seq_one_letter_code
_entity_poly.pdbx_strand_id
1 'polypeptide(L)'
;MNFDFVSMNLVTLLYLVASVCFIQALKGLSHPTTSIRGNVFGMTGMTIAVLTTAALIVKLSGSGAGMSWVLLGLVVGGGAGTVMAQRVEMTKMPELVAFMHSMIGLAAVFIGVAAVAEPWAFGITPPPQEVVTKLQTNSGWVITELMQRFPIPAGNRLELFLGAAIGAITFSGSVIAFGKLSGKYKFRLFQGTPVNFAGQHLLNLALGLVTIGLGLLFVVTESWSAFFAMLALSFVMGVLIIIPIGGADMPVVVSMLNSYSGWAAAGIG
;
A
#
# COMPACT_ATOMS: atom_id res chain seq x y z
N MET A 1 -16.98 26.48 -7.66
CA MET A 1 -16.47 26.90 -6.34
C MET A 1 -14.95 26.88 -6.44
N ASN A 2 -14.28 28.02 -6.53
CA ASN A 2 -12.82 28.07 -6.59
C ASN A 2 -12.26 27.74 -5.21
N PHE A 3 -11.68 26.53 -5.06
CA PHE A 3 -10.97 26.12 -3.84
C PHE A 3 -9.52 26.66 -3.84
N ASP A 4 -9.35 27.96 -4.11
CA ASP A 4 -8.04 28.61 -4.01
C ASP A 4 -7.44 28.59 -2.59
N PHE A 5 -8.24 28.19 -1.61
CA PHE A 5 -7.85 28.08 -0.20
C PHE A 5 -6.88 26.90 0.07
N VAL A 6 -6.82 25.89 -0.80
CA VAL A 6 -5.95 24.72 -0.62
C VAL A 6 -4.69 24.90 -1.45
N SER A 7 -3.74 25.70 -0.96
CA SER A 7 -2.41 25.76 -1.58
C SER A 7 -1.64 24.45 -1.33
N MET A 8 -0.75 24.04 -2.25
CA MET A 8 0.09 22.85 -2.06
C MET A 8 0.95 23.00 -0.81
N ASN A 9 1.39 24.20 -0.46
CA ASN A 9 2.13 24.45 0.79
C ASN A 9 1.27 24.17 2.03
N LEU A 10 -0.02 24.52 2.00
CA LEU A 10 -0.93 24.20 3.11
C LEU A 10 -1.15 22.69 3.24
N VAL A 11 -1.30 21.97 2.13
CA VAL A 11 -1.42 20.49 2.13
C VAL A 11 -0.19 19.86 2.77
N THR A 12 1.01 20.27 2.35
CA THR A 12 2.28 19.78 2.91
C THR A 12 2.38 20.09 4.41
N LEU A 13 2.00 21.31 4.83
CA LEU A 13 1.99 21.68 6.24
C LEU A 13 1.02 20.83 7.07
N LEU A 14 -0.19 20.56 6.56
CA LEU A 14 -1.17 19.74 7.26
C LEU A 14 -0.70 18.28 7.39
N TYR A 15 -0.08 17.71 6.36
CA TYR A 15 0.53 16.38 6.45
C TYR A 15 1.71 16.35 7.42
N LEU A 16 2.52 17.42 7.48
CA LEU A 16 3.58 17.54 8.47
C LEU A 16 3.01 17.54 9.90
N VAL A 17 1.94 18.31 10.15
CA VAL A 17 1.26 18.34 11.45
C VAL A 17 0.69 16.95 11.78
N ALA A 18 0.05 16.28 10.82
CA ALA A 18 -0.44 14.92 11.01
C ALA A 18 0.69 13.94 11.37
N SER A 19 1.84 14.04 10.70
CA SER A 19 3.03 13.22 10.99
C SER A 19 3.56 13.45 12.40
N VAL A 20 3.63 14.70 12.85
CA VAL A 20 4.01 15.04 14.24
C VAL A 20 3.01 14.42 15.23
N CYS A 21 1.70 14.47 14.94
CA CYS A 21 0.68 13.82 15.76
C CYS A 21 0.90 12.29 15.82
N PHE A 22 1.24 11.63 14.73
CA PHE A 22 1.53 10.19 14.72
C PHE A 22 2.79 9.85 15.53
N ILE A 23 3.84 10.65 15.45
CA ILE A 23 5.04 10.46 16.30
C ILE A 23 4.68 10.59 17.79
N GLN A 24 3.86 11.59 18.15
CA GLN A 24 3.40 11.76 19.53
C GLN A 24 2.45 10.64 19.98
N ALA A 25 1.65 10.09 19.05
CA ALA A 25 0.83 8.93 19.31
C ALA A 25 1.68 7.70 19.67
N LEU A 26 2.70 7.39 18.89
CA LEU A 26 3.62 6.27 19.16
C LEU A 26 4.33 6.44 20.50
N LYS A 27 4.83 7.66 20.79
CA LYS A 27 5.45 7.99 22.08
C LYS A 27 4.46 7.85 23.25
N GLY A 28 3.21 8.28 23.06
CA GLY A 28 2.18 8.17 24.09
C GLY A 28 1.76 6.72 24.34
N LEU A 29 1.65 5.90 23.30
CA LEU A 29 1.24 4.50 23.39
C LEU A 29 2.32 3.59 24.00
N SER A 30 3.57 4.03 24.07
CA SER A 30 4.66 3.25 24.68
C SER A 30 4.56 3.11 26.19
N HIS A 31 3.72 3.92 26.88
CA HIS A 31 3.51 3.87 28.33
C HIS A 31 2.04 3.77 28.69
N PRO A 32 1.64 2.91 29.66
CA PRO A 32 0.24 2.73 30.07
C PRO A 32 -0.42 4.03 30.57
N THR A 33 0.34 4.86 31.28
CA THR A 33 -0.17 6.12 31.86
C THR A 33 -0.43 7.22 30.83
N THR A 34 0.22 7.15 29.65
CA THR A 34 0.09 8.13 28.57
C THR A 34 -0.67 7.59 27.36
N SER A 35 -1.11 6.33 27.38
CA SER A 35 -1.75 5.65 26.25
C SER A 35 -3.01 6.35 25.74
N ILE A 36 -3.85 6.88 26.65
CA ILE A 36 -5.06 7.63 26.28
C ILE A 36 -4.68 8.89 25.47
N ARG A 37 -3.68 9.63 25.91
CA ARG A 37 -3.21 10.83 25.20
C ARG A 37 -2.59 10.45 23.85
N GLY A 38 -1.82 9.35 23.79
CA GLY A 38 -1.28 8.81 22.55
C GLY A 38 -2.38 8.47 21.54
N ASN A 39 -3.45 7.83 22.00
CA ASN A 39 -4.59 7.51 21.15
C ASN A 39 -5.29 8.77 20.60
N VAL A 40 -5.48 9.79 21.43
CA VAL A 40 -6.05 11.08 20.99
C VAL A 40 -5.17 11.72 19.90
N PHE A 41 -3.84 11.73 20.07
CA PHE A 41 -2.94 12.23 19.03
C PHE A 41 -3.04 11.43 17.73
N GLY A 42 -3.14 10.11 17.81
CA GLY A 42 -3.32 9.25 16.63
C GLY A 42 -4.62 9.55 15.88
N MET A 43 -5.72 9.65 16.60
CA MET A 43 -7.02 10.00 16.01
C MET A 43 -7.01 11.40 15.39
N THR A 44 -6.40 12.39 16.05
CA THR A 44 -6.28 13.76 15.54
C THR A 44 -5.44 13.78 14.26
N GLY A 45 -4.27 13.12 14.25
CA GLY A 45 -3.41 13.01 13.07
C GLY A 45 -4.12 12.35 11.89
N MET A 46 -4.84 11.26 12.13
CA MET A 46 -5.61 10.57 11.09
C MET A 46 -6.75 11.47 10.54
N THR A 47 -7.46 12.18 11.42
CA THR A 47 -8.52 13.10 10.99
C THR A 47 -7.97 14.21 10.10
N ILE A 48 -6.84 14.83 10.49
CA ILE A 48 -6.18 15.86 9.68
C ILE A 48 -5.76 15.27 8.32
N ALA A 49 -5.13 14.10 8.29
CA ALA A 49 -4.68 13.47 7.05
C ALA A 49 -5.84 13.16 6.10
N VAL A 50 -6.91 12.53 6.61
CA VAL A 50 -8.11 12.18 5.81
C VAL A 50 -8.80 13.42 5.25
N LEU A 51 -9.00 14.47 6.07
CA LEU A 51 -9.62 15.71 5.60
C LEU A 51 -8.75 16.44 4.57
N THR A 52 -7.44 16.45 4.77
CA THR A 52 -6.49 17.04 3.81
C THR A 52 -6.51 16.29 2.48
N THR A 53 -6.49 14.96 2.52
CA THR A 53 -6.59 14.12 1.31
C THR A 53 -7.92 14.34 0.59
N ALA A 54 -9.03 14.39 1.32
CA ALA A 54 -10.35 14.65 0.74
C ALA A 54 -10.42 16.03 0.05
N ALA A 55 -9.89 17.06 0.70
CA ALA A 55 -9.81 18.39 0.12
C ALA A 55 -8.92 18.43 -1.14
N LEU A 56 -7.80 17.70 -1.13
CA LEU A 56 -6.90 17.57 -2.28
C LEU A 56 -7.57 16.87 -3.47
N ILE A 57 -8.31 15.78 -3.22
CA ILE A 57 -9.06 15.04 -4.24
C ILE A 57 -10.10 15.95 -4.90
N VAL A 58 -10.87 16.71 -4.11
CA VAL A 58 -11.87 17.66 -4.64
C VAL A 58 -11.20 18.72 -5.51
N LYS A 59 -10.04 19.23 -5.08
CA LYS A 59 -9.29 20.23 -5.84
C LYS A 59 -8.75 19.67 -7.15
N LEU A 60 -8.16 18.49 -7.15
CA LEU A 60 -7.53 17.89 -8.35
C LEU A 60 -8.56 17.34 -9.34
N SER A 61 -9.64 16.72 -8.86
CA SER A 61 -10.66 16.12 -9.73
C SER A 61 -11.60 17.13 -10.38
N GLY A 62 -11.63 18.38 -9.90
CA GLY A 62 -12.50 19.44 -10.41
C GLY A 62 -14.02 19.16 -10.36
N SER A 63 -14.40 17.90 -10.53
CA SER A 63 -15.79 17.42 -10.56
C SER A 63 -16.21 16.68 -9.28
N GLY A 64 -15.26 16.34 -8.39
CA GLY A 64 -15.53 15.51 -7.21
C GLY A 64 -15.95 14.06 -7.51
N ALA A 65 -15.79 13.60 -8.76
CA ALA A 65 -16.25 12.27 -9.20
C ALA A 65 -15.65 11.10 -8.41
N GLY A 66 -14.40 11.24 -7.92
CA GLY A 66 -13.74 10.23 -7.08
C GLY A 66 -14.22 10.23 -5.62
N MET A 67 -14.85 11.31 -5.15
CA MET A 67 -15.23 11.48 -3.73
C MET A 67 -16.27 10.45 -3.28
N SER A 68 -17.20 10.06 -4.15
CA SER A 68 -18.20 9.02 -3.84
C SER A 68 -17.55 7.67 -3.51
N TRP A 69 -16.50 7.28 -4.24
CA TRP A 69 -15.74 6.05 -3.98
C TRP A 69 -14.94 6.14 -2.68
N VAL A 70 -14.35 7.32 -2.39
CA VAL A 70 -13.64 7.55 -1.12
C VAL A 70 -14.60 7.46 0.06
N LEU A 71 -15.77 8.10 -0.03
CA LEU A 71 -16.80 8.03 1.01
C LEU A 71 -17.33 6.59 1.19
N LEU A 72 -17.58 5.87 0.10
CA LEU A 72 -17.97 4.47 0.15
C LEU A 72 -16.90 3.63 0.87
N GLY A 73 -15.63 3.78 0.50
CA GLY A 73 -14.51 3.09 1.14
C GLY A 73 -14.40 3.42 2.63
N LEU A 74 -14.58 4.69 2.99
CA LEU A 74 -14.54 5.15 4.38
C LEU A 74 -15.68 4.55 5.21
N VAL A 75 -16.91 4.55 4.68
CA VAL A 75 -18.08 4.00 5.38
C VAL A 75 -17.97 2.48 5.53
N VAL A 76 -17.60 1.77 4.45
CA VAL A 76 -17.46 0.31 4.49
C VAL A 76 -16.28 -0.11 5.34
N GLY A 77 -15.09 0.45 5.09
CA GLY A 77 -13.88 0.11 5.83
C GLY A 77 -13.92 0.56 7.28
N GLY A 78 -14.36 1.80 7.53
CA GLY A 78 -14.52 2.36 8.88
C GLY A 78 -15.59 1.63 9.69
N GLY A 79 -16.73 1.30 9.05
CA GLY A 79 -17.80 0.51 9.68
C GLY A 79 -17.32 -0.90 10.05
N ALA A 80 -16.71 -1.62 9.12
CA ALA A 80 -16.15 -2.95 9.36
C ALA A 80 -15.09 -2.90 10.47
N GLY A 81 -14.15 -1.95 10.38
CA GLY A 81 -13.08 -1.78 11.38
C GLY A 81 -13.63 -1.47 12.77
N THR A 82 -14.62 -0.60 12.89
CA THR A 82 -15.26 -0.27 14.17
C THR A 82 -15.96 -1.50 14.79
N VAL A 83 -16.73 -2.25 13.99
CA VAL A 83 -17.38 -3.48 14.47
C VAL A 83 -16.36 -4.51 14.94
N MET A 84 -15.27 -4.69 14.20
CA MET A 84 -14.20 -5.61 14.58
C MET A 84 -13.50 -5.16 15.85
N ALA A 85 -13.15 -3.87 15.98
CA ALA A 85 -12.48 -3.32 17.15
C ALA A 85 -13.31 -3.45 18.43
N GLN A 86 -14.64 -3.31 18.34
CA GLN A 86 -15.55 -3.45 19.50
C GLN A 86 -15.79 -4.89 19.91
N ARG A 87 -15.66 -5.86 19.01
CA ARG A 87 -15.99 -7.28 19.26
C ARG A 87 -14.79 -8.16 19.55
N VAL A 88 -13.57 -7.66 19.31
CA VAL A 88 -12.35 -8.45 19.49
C VAL A 88 -12.04 -8.60 20.99
N GLU A 89 -11.82 -9.85 21.40
CA GLU A 89 -11.29 -10.19 22.73
C GLU A 89 -9.81 -9.85 22.81
N MET A 90 -9.32 -9.44 23.98
CA MET A 90 -7.90 -9.11 24.19
C MET A 90 -6.95 -10.26 23.84
N THR A 91 -7.38 -11.49 24.03
CA THR A 91 -6.63 -12.71 23.67
C THR A 91 -6.46 -12.89 22.16
N LYS A 92 -7.32 -12.27 21.35
CA LYS A 92 -7.30 -12.35 19.89
C LYS A 92 -6.67 -11.11 19.23
N MET A 93 -6.09 -10.21 20.02
CA MET A 93 -5.43 -9.00 19.48
C MET A 93 -4.32 -9.30 18.45
N PRO A 94 -3.42 -10.29 18.64
CA PRO A 94 -2.43 -10.61 17.61
C PRO A 94 -3.05 -11.07 16.29
N GLU A 95 -4.16 -11.80 16.33
CA GLU A 95 -4.95 -12.22 15.16
C GLU A 95 -5.49 -10.98 14.41
N LEU A 96 -6.12 -10.05 15.14
CA LEU A 96 -6.64 -8.81 14.55
C LEU A 96 -5.53 -7.96 13.93
N VAL A 97 -4.41 -7.80 14.63
CA VAL A 97 -3.27 -7.02 14.16
C VAL A 97 -2.71 -7.62 12.87
N ALA A 98 -2.57 -8.95 12.77
CA ALA A 98 -2.16 -9.61 11.54
C ALA A 98 -3.14 -9.34 10.39
N PHE A 99 -4.45 -9.41 10.66
CA PHE A 99 -5.47 -9.07 9.66
C PHE A 99 -5.36 -7.61 9.18
N MET A 100 -5.17 -6.67 10.10
CA MET A 100 -5.01 -5.24 9.73
C MET A 100 -3.77 -5.03 8.85
N HIS A 101 -2.64 -5.67 9.17
CA HIS A 101 -1.44 -5.58 8.32
C HIS A 101 -1.66 -6.16 6.93
N SER A 102 -2.49 -7.20 6.80
CA SER A 102 -2.85 -7.69 5.47
C SER A 102 -3.61 -6.63 4.65
N MET A 103 -4.54 -5.93 5.27
CA MET A 103 -5.28 -4.86 4.57
C MET A 103 -4.38 -3.67 4.20
N ILE A 104 -3.43 -3.29 5.07
CA ILE A 104 -2.44 -2.24 4.76
C ILE A 104 -1.56 -2.66 3.59
N GLY A 105 -1.05 -3.89 3.59
CA GLY A 105 -0.24 -4.42 2.48
C GLY A 105 -1.02 -4.44 1.16
N LEU A 106 -2.29 -4.82 1.19
CA LEU A 106 -3.15 -4.82 0.01
C LEU A 106 -3.42 -3.39 -0.49
N ALA A 107 -3.63 -2.43 0.41
CA ALA A 107 -3.79 -1.03 0.06
C ALA A 107 -2.55 -0.49 -0.66
N ALA A 108 -1.34 -0.80 -0.15
CA ALA A 108 -0.08 -0.42 -0.79
C ALA A 108 0.05 -1.00 -2.21
N VAL A 109 -0.36 -2.26 -2.42
CA VAL A 109 -0.39 -2.87 -3.76
C VAL A 109 -1.33 -2.12 -4.70
N PHE A 110 -2.56 -1.82 -4.26
CA PHE A 110 -3.52 -1.11 -5.11
C PHE A 110 -3.08 0.31 -5.43
N ILE A 111 -2.49 1.03 -4.47
CA ILE A 111 -1.93 2.37 -4.71
C ILE A 111 -0.78 2.26 -5.72
N GLY A 112 0.14 1.29 -5.56
CA GLY A 112 1.24 1.09 -6.49
C GLY A 112 0.77 0.77 -7.91
N VAL A 113 -0.23 -0.12 -8.06
CA VAL A 113 -0.84 -0.43 -9.36
C VAL A 113 -1.53 0.80 -9.95
N ALA A 114 -2.28 1.54 -9.16
CA ALA A 114 -2.96 2.76 -9.61
C ALA A 114 -1.96 3.85 -10.05
N ALA A 115 -0.87 4.03 -9.30
CA ALA A 115 0.16 5.02 -9.63
C ALA A 115 0.97 4.66 -10.88
N VAL A 116 1.17 3.36 -11.17
CA VAL A 116 1.76 2.91 -12.44
C VAL A 116 0.79 3.10 -13.60
N ALA A 117 -0.52 2.87 -13.37
CA ALA A 117 -1.54 3.04 -14.39
C ALA A 117 -1.79 4.51 -14.76
N GLU A 118 -1.87 5.37 -13.75
CA GLU A 118 -2.28 6.78 -13.86
C GLU A 118 -1.32 7.68 -13.08
N PRO A 119 -0.02 7.75 -13.46
CA PRO A 119 1.00 8.46 -12.67
C PRO A 119 0.72 9.97 -12.54
N TRP A 120 0.00 10.56 -13.50
CA TRP A 120 -0.41 11.96 -13.44
C TRP A 120 -1.42 12.25 -12.32
N ALA A 121 -2.28 11.26 -11.98
CA ALA A 121 -3.25 11.40 -10.90
C ALA A 121 -2.57 11.49 -9.52
N PHE A 122 -1.35 10.98 -9.41
CA PHE A 122 -0.51 11.05 -8.21
C PHE A 122 0.50 12.21 -8.25
N GLY A 123 0.44 13.06 -9.27
CA GLY A 123 1.39 14.18 -9.44
C GLY A 123 2.81 13.75 -9.83
N ILE A 124 3.01 12.47 -10.19
CA ILE A 124 4.31 11.92 -10.59
C ILE A 124 4.71 12.42 -11.98
N THR A 125 3.75 12.52 -12.90
CA THR A 125 3.96 13.04 -14.26
C THR A 125 2.94 14.13 -14.57
N PRO A 126 3.20 14.98 -15.58
CA PRO A 126 2.17 15.84 -16.11
C PRO A 126 0.98 15.02 -16.68
N PRO A 127 -0.22 15.61 -16.75
CA PRO A 127 -1.36 14.94 -17.38
C PRO A 127 -1.06 14.65 -18.87
N PRO A 128 -1.63 13.55 -19.42
CA PRO A 128 -1.47 13.21 -20.83
C PRO A 128 -1.88 14.37 -21.71
N GLN A 129 -1.04 14.69 -22.69
CA GLN A 129 -1.31 15.74 -23.67
C GLN A 129 -1.81 15.12 -24.97
N GLU A 130 -2.85 15.72 -25.51
CA GLU A 130 -3.33 15.39 -26.85
C GLU A 130 -2.36 15.97 -27.89
N VAL A 131 -1.66 15.11 -28.62
CA VAL A 131 -0.73 15.50 -29.67
C VAL A 131 -1.39 15.23 -31.01
N VAL A 132 -1.73 16.31 -31.72
CA VAL A 132 -2.24 16.24 -33.10
C VAL A 132 -1.03 16.09 -34.03
N THR A 133 -0.81 14.87 -34.52
CA THR A 133 0.25 14.60 -35.48
C THR A 133 -0.31 14.59 -36.91
N LYS A 134 0.16 15.51 -37.76
CA LYS A 134 -0.16 15.51 -39.20
C LYS A 134 0.84 14.61 -39.92
N LEU A 135 0.39 13.44 -40.36
CA LEU A 135 1.18 12.52 -41.15
C LEU A 135 0.80 12.63 -42.63
N GLN A 136 1.80 12.85 -43.50
CA GLN A 136 1.60 12.84 -44.93
C GLN A 136 1.64 11.40 -45.45
N THR A 137 0.55 10.92 -45.96
CA THR A 137 0.44 9.61 -46.62
C THR A 137 0.30 9.79 -48.13
N ASN A 138 0.45 8.70 -48.90
CA ASN A 138 0.25 8.71 -50.37
C ASN A 138 -1.15 9.17 -50.80
N SER A 139 -2.11 9.22 -49.88
CA SER A 139 -3.51 9.63 -50.12
C SER A 139 -3.85 11.04 -49.61
N GLY A 140 -2.86 11.74 -49.00
CA GLY A 140 -3.07 13.06 -48.40
C GLY A 140 -2.63 13.12 -46.92
N TRP A 141 -3.04 14.18 -46.22
CA TRP A 141 -2.72 14.38 -44.81
C TRP A 141 -3.72 13.64 -43.94
N VAL A 142 -3.20 12.79 -43.04
CA VAL A 142 -3.99 12.13 -41.98
C VAL A 142 -3.66 12.81 -40.67
N ILE A 143 -4.69 13.24 -39.95
CA ILE A 143 -4.57 13.77 -38.59
C ILE A 143 -4.75 12.58 -37.66
N THR A 144 -3.70 12.25 -36.92
CA THR A 144 -3.76 11.21 -35.87
C THR A 144 -3.66 11.89 -34.52
N GLU A 145 -4.73 11.80 -33.74
CA GLU A 145 -4.72 12.22 -32.34
C GLU A 145 -4.07 11.12 -31.51
N LEU A 146 -2.91 11.41 -30.93
CA LEU A 146 -2.15 10.50 -30.06
C LEU A 146 -2.12 11.10 -28.66
N MET A 147 -2.50 10.31 -27.67
CA MET A 147 -2.30 10.65 -26.27
C MET A 147 -0.84 10.38 -25.89
N GLN A 148 -0.05 11.44 -25.76
CA GLN A 148 1.33 11.31 -25.29
C GLN A 148 1.36 11.14 -23.79
N ARG A 149 1.83 9.98 -23.32
CA ARG A 149 2.12 9.72 -21.90
C ARG A 149 3.56 10.12 -21.60
N PHE A 150 3.75 10.75 -20.46
CA PHE A 150 5.08 11.07 -19.96
C PHE A 150 5.63 9.86 -19.18
N PRO A 151 6.91 9.51 -19.34
CA PRO A 151 7.51 8.41 -18.61
C PRO A 151 7.58 8.72 -17.11
N ILE A 152 7.38 7.72 -16.29
CA ILE A 152 7.53 7.84 -14.84
C ILE A 152 9.01 8.08 -14.51
N PRO A 153 9.38 9.09 -13.70
CA PRO A 153 10.77 9.30 -13.29
C PRO A 153 11.37 8.05 -12.61
N ALA A 154 12.66 7.78 -12.83
CA ALA A 154 13.30 6.56 -12.31
C ALA A 154 13.23 6.44 -10.78
N GLY A 155 13.31 7.57 -10.06
CA GLY A 155 13.15 7.61 -8.60
C GLY A 155 11.77 7.09 -8.16
N ASN A 156 10.71 7.62 -8.78
CA ASN A 156 9.34 7.18 -8.47
C ASN A 156 9.09 5.72 -8.88
N ARG A 157 9.70 5.24 -9.99
CA ARG A 157 9.64 3.81 -10.35
C ARG A 157 10.29 2.92 -9.29
N LEU A 158 11.40 3.36 -8.69
CA LEU A 158 12.04 2.64 -7.58
C LEU A 158 11.14 2.61 -6.33
N GLU A 159 10.55 3.73 -5.97
CA GLU A 159 9.59 3.83 -4.85
C GLU A 159 8.38 2.93 -5.08
N LEU A 160 7.78 2.97 -6.25
CA LEU A 160 6.65 2.12 -6.64
C LEU A 160 7.01 0.63 -6.62
N PHE A 161 8.21 0.27 -7.12
CA PHE A 161 8.70 -1.10 -7.03
C PHE A 161 8.82 -1.56 -5.57
N LEU A 162 9.51 -0.81 -4.74
CA LEU A 162 9.75 -1.19 -3.34
C LEU A 162 8.43 -1.23 -2.56
N GLY A 163 7.62 -0.21 -2.68
CA GLY A 163 6.35 -0.11 -1.96
C GLY A 163 5.36 -1.21 -2.35
N ALA A 164 5.19 -1.48 -3.64
CA ALA A 164 4.28 -2.52 -4.12
C ALA A 164 4.80 -3.94 -3.79
N ALA A 165 6.10 -4.20 -3.95
CA ALA A 165 6.70 -5.50 -3.61
C ALA A 165 6.59 -5.81 -2.12
N ILE A 166 6.99 -4.87 -1.26
CA ILE A 166 6.89 -5.05 0.20
C ILE A 166 5.42 -5.13 0.63
N GLY A 167 4.54 -4.34 0.02
CA GLY A 167 3.09 -4.42 0.25
C GLY A 167 2.51 -5.80 -0.06
N ALA A 168 2.90 -6.41 -1.19
CA ALA A 168 2.47 -7.74 -1.59
C ALA A 168 2.98 -8.84 -0.64
N ILE A 169 4.25 -8.77 -0.23
CA ILE A 169 4.83 -9.67 0.78
C ILE A 169 4.08 -9.52 2.10
N THR A 170 3.83 -8.28 2.52
CA THR A 170 3.11 -7.99 3.78
C THR A 170 1.69 -8.53 3.74
N PHE A 171 0.95 -8.33 2.65
CA PHE A 171 -0.40 -8.85 2.49
C PHE A 171 -0.44 -10.36 2.64
N SER A 172 0.26 -11.08 1.77
CA SER A 172 0.19 -12.54 1.72
C SER A 172 0.78 -13.18 2.98
N GLY A 173 1.88 -12.66 3.51
CA GLY A 173 2.47 -13.11 4.77
C GLY A 173 1.54 -12.90 5.96
N SER A 174 0.87 -11.75 6.03
CA SER A 174 -0.08 -11.44 7.11
C SER A 174 -1.34 -12.30 7.04
N VAL A 175 -1.82 -12.64 5.84
CA VAL A 175 -2.94 -13.60 5.67
C VAL A 175 -2.58 -14.98 6.23
N ILE A 176 -1.37 -15.47 5.96
CA ILE A 176 -0.91 -16.73 6.54
C ILE A 176 -0.74 -16.64 8.06
N ALA A 177 -0.16 -15.56 8.57
CA ALA A 177 -0.01 -15.32 10.01
C ALA A 177 -1.36 -15.27 10.71
N PHE A 178 -2.34 -14.53 10.16
CA PHE A 178 -3.72 -14.49 10.64
C PHE A 178 -4.34 -15.90 10.71
N GLY A 179 -4.22 -16.68 9.61
CA GLY A 179 -4.75 -18.04 9.56
C GLY A 179 -4.14 -18.95 10.62
N LYS A 180 -2.82 -18.87 10.85
CA LYS A 180 -2.11 -19.65 11.88
C LYS A 180 -2.47 -19.25 13.31
N LEU A 181 -2.69 -17.95 13.56
CA LEU A 181 -3.09 -17.43 14.86
C LEU A 181 -4.54 -17.81 15.19
N SER A 182 -5.45 -17.73 14.21
CA SER A 182 -6.87 -18.00 14.44
C SER A 182 -7.15 -19.46 14.79
N GLY A 183 -6.34 -20.39 14.29
CA GLY A 183 -6.48 -21.84 14.53
C GLY A 183 -7.79 -22.46 14.05
N LYS A 184 -8.67 -21.69 13.40
CA LYS A 184 -10.02 -22.08 13.02
C LYS A 184 -10.08 -22.83 11.68
N TYR A 185 -9.06 -22.67 10.84
CA TYR A 185 -9.07 -23.16 9.47
C TYR A 185 -8.38 -24.51 9.36
N LYS A 186 -9.04 -25.47 8.69
CA LYS A 186 -8.49 -26.81 8.44
C LYS A 186 -7.43 -26.83 7.33
N PHE A 187 -7.24 -25.74 6.61
CA PHE A 187 -6.26 -25.65 5.54
C PHE A 187 -4.83 -25.71 6.09
N ARG A 188 -3.98 -26.57 5.53
CA ARG A 188 -2.65 -26.90 6.05
C ARG A 188 -1.76 -25.67 6.31
N LEU A 189 -1.85 -24.66 5.45
CA LEU A 189 -1.05 -23.43 5.59
C LEU A 189 -1.49 -22.54 6.75
N PHE A 190 -2.75 -22.69 7.20
CA PHE A 190 -3.34 -21.95 8.34
C PHE A 190 -3.30 -22.72 9.66
N GLN A 191 -2.78 -23.95 9.64
CA GLN A 191 -2.52 -24.69 10.88
C GLN A 191 -1.29 -24.12 11.57
N GLY A 192 -1.28 -24.10 12.90
CA GLY A 192 -0.16 -23.59 13.69
C GLY A 192 1.15 -24.36 13.53
N THR A 193 1.16 -25.49 12.81
CA THR A 193 2.35 -26.31 12.55
C THR A 193 3.23 -25.67 11.48
N PRO A 194 4.57 -25.66 11.65
CA PRO A 194 5.51 -25.27 10.60
C PRO A 194 5.39 -26.15 9.36
N VAL A 195 5.44 -25.56 8.18
CA VAL A 195 5.48 -26.27 6.90
C VAL A 195 6.85 -26.07 6.28
N ASN A 196 7.69 -27.09 6.36
CA ASN A 196 9.05 -27.10 5.82
C ASN A 196 9.17 -28.10 4.68
N PHE A 197 9.98 -27.78 3.69
CA PHE A 197 10.36 -28.68 2.60
C PHE A 197 11.83 -28.49 2.20
N ALA A 198 12.43 -29.53 1.61
CA ALA A 198 13.83 -29.51 1.21
C ALA A 198 14.07 -28.41 0.16
N GLY A 199 15.13 -27.62 0.32
CA GLY A 199 15.50 -26.56 -0.61
C GLY A 199 14.72 -25.24 -0.44
N GLN A 200 13.88 -25.10 0.57
CA GLN A 200 13.06 -23.90 0.80
C GLN A 200 13.89 -22.61 0.86
N HIS A 201 15.02 -22.62 1.54
CA HIS A 201 15.88 -21.44 1.65
C HIS A 201 16.48 -21.05 0.28
N LEU A 202 16.90 -22.03 -0.52
CA LEU A 202 17.42 -21.77 -1.87
C LEU A 202 16.33 -21.24 -2.80
N LEU A 203 15.12 -21.82 -2.69
CA LEU A 203 13.95 -21.32 -3.44
C LEU A 203 13.62 -19.87 -3.08
N ASN A 204 13.56 -19.55 -1.78
CA ASN A 204 13.28 -18.18 -1.32
C ASN A 204 14.36 -17.20 -1.80
N LEU A 205 15.64 -17.59 -1.75
CA LEU A 205 16.73 -16.77 -2.27
C LEU A 205 16.61 -16.55 -3.78
N ALA A 206 16.35 -17.61 -4.54
CA ALA A 206 16.19 -17.53 -6.00
C ALA A 206 15.00 -16.61 -6.37
N LEU A 207 13.84 -16.80 -5.73
CA LEU A 207 12.68 -15.96 -5.94
C LEU A 207 12.93 -14.50 -5.55
N GLY A 208 13.65 -14.28 -4.44
CA GLY A 208 14.05 -12.93 -4.03
C GLY A 208 14.91 -12.24 -5.06
N LEU A 209 15.94 -12.93 -5.58
CA LEU A 209 16.81 -12.39 -6.63
C LEU A 209 16.06 -12.11 -7.92
N VAL A 210 15.15 -13.00 -8.35
CA VAL A 210 14.32 -12.80 -9.53
C VAL A 210 13.36 -11.61 -9.32
N THR A 211 12.76 -11.49 -8.15
CA THR A 211 11.86 -10.36 -7.79
C THR A 211 12.61 -9.03 -7.85
N ILE A 212 13.82 -8.97 -7.30
CA ILE A 212 14.69 -7.79 -7.39
C ILE A 212 15.06 -7.50 -8.84
N GLY A 213 15.46 -8.52 -9.60
CA GLY A 213 15.80 -8.38 -11.01
C GLY A 213 14.65 -7.82 -11.85
N LEU A 214 13.44 -8.33 -11.67
CA LEU A 214 12.24 -7.81 -12.33
C LEU A 214 11.88 -6.38 -11.89
N GLY A 215 12.04 -6.08 -10.59
CA GLY A 215 11.86 -4.73 -10.08
C GLY A 215 12.84 -3.74 -10.71
N LEU A 216 14.12 -4.08 -10.79
CA LEU A 216 15.13 -3.26 -11.46
C LEU A 216 14.86 -3.15 -12.97
N LEU A 217 14.39 -4.22 -13.61
CA LEU A 217 13.96 -4.17 -15.01
C LEU A 217 12.82 -3.18 -15.19
N PHE A 218 11.81 -3.18 -14.29
CA PHE A 218 10.74 -2.17 -14.30
C PHE A 218 11.29 -0.76 -14.11
N VAL A 219 12.22 -0.56 -13.18
CA VAL A 219 12.84 0.76 -12.93
C VAL A 219 13.55 1.29 -14.20
N VAL A 220 14.22 0.43 -14.96
CA VAL A 220 14.95 0.84 -16.17
C VAL A 220 14.02 1.00 -17.38
N THR A 221 13.09 0.05 -17.58
CA THR A 221 12.32 -0.07 -18.84
C THR A 221 10.88 0.42 -18.75
N GLU A 222 10.35 0.69 -17.55
CA GLU A 222 8.93 0.99 -17.28
C GLU A 222 7.98 -0.11 -17.80
N SER A 223 8.45 -1.36 -17.84
CA SER A 223 7.70 -2.49 -18.38
C SER A 223 6.61 -2.95 -17.41
N TRP A 224 5.36 -2.88 -17.84
CA TRP A 224 4.20 -3.36 -17.09
C TRP A 224 4.27 -4.85 -16.78
N SER A 225 4.74 -5.65 -17.74
CA SER A 225 4.91 -7.10 -17.54
C SER A 225 5.92 -7.42 -16.45
N ALA A 226 7.03 -6.68 -16.39
CA ALA A 226 8.02 -6.82 -15.33
C ALA A 226 7.44 -6.43 -13.96
N PHE A 227 6.66 -5.34 -13.90
CA PHE A 227 5.99 -4.90 -12.66
C PHE A 227 5.00 -5.94 -12.14
N PHE A 228 4.10 -6.46 -12.99
CA PHE A 228 3.13 -7.46 -12.56
C PHE A 228 3.75 -8.81 -12.26
N ALA A 229 4.79 -9.23 -12.98
CA ALA A 229 5.54 -10.45 -12.67
C ALA A 229 6.24 -10.34 -11.31
N MET A 230 6.92 -9.23 -11.05
CA MET A 230 7.52 -8.90 -9.75
C MET A 230 6.48 -8.94 -8.63
N LEU A 231 5.30 -8.34 -8.85
CA LEU A 231 4.22 -8.28 -7.89
C LEU A 231 3.69 -9.69 -7.55
N ALA A 232 3.46 -10.52 -8.57
CA ALA A 232 3.03 -11.91 -8.40
C ALA A 232 4.04 -12.73 -7.59
N LEU A 233 5.34 -12.60 -7.90
CA LEU A 233 6.39 -13.28 -7.14
C LEU A 233 6.46 -12.78 -5.69
N SER A 234 6.25 -11.49 -5.46
CA SER A 234 6.20 -10.90 -4.11
C SER A 234 5.07 -11.50 -3.26
N PHE A 235 3.89 -11.73 -3.84
CA PHE A 235 2.81 -12.44 -3.15
C PHE A 235 3.20 -13.88 -2.78
N VAL A 236 3.84 -14.60 -3.69
CA VAL A 236 4.33 -15.96 -3.42
C VAL A 236 5.39 -15.95 -2.32
N MET A 237 6.33 -15.00 -2.37
CA MET A 237 7.37 -14.87 -1.34
C MET A 237 6.81 -14.62 0.04
N GLY A 238 5.79 -13.76 0.18
CA GLY A 238 5.15 -13.50 1.48
C GLY A 238 4.59 -14.78 2.11
N VAL A 239 3.98 -15.65 1.31
CA VAL A 239 3.53 -16.98 1.78
C VAL A 239 4.72 -17.83 2.19
N LEU A 240 5.73 -17.98 1.34
CA LEU A 240 6.87 -18.90 1.54
C LEU A 240 7.74 -18.51 2.74
N ILE A 241 7.82 -17.24 3.08
CA ILE A 241 8.58 -16.75 4.23
C ILE A 241 7.87 -17.12 5.55
N ILE A 242 6.54 -17.10 5.57
CA ILE A 242 5.76 -17.27 6.81
C ILE A 242 5.36 -18.73 7.08
N ILE A 243 5.21 -19.56 6.05
CA ILE A 243 4.76 -20.96 6.26
C ILE A 243 5.69 -21.82 7.14
N PRO A 244 7.03 -21.63 7.16
CA PRO A 244 7.90 -22.44 8.01
C PRO A 244 7.86 -22.04 9.48
N ILE A 245 7.25 -20.92 9.83
CA ILE A 245 7.21 -20.40 11.19
C ILE A 245 6.00 -20.97 11.91
N GLY A 246 6.20 -21.47 13.14
CA GLY A 246 5.14 -22.04 13.97
C GLY A 246 4.18 -21.00 14.53
N GLY A 247 2.96 -21.42 14.88
CA GLY A 247 1.95 -20.56 15.48
C GLY A 247 2.39 -19.89 16.79
N ALA A 248 3.22 -20.56 17.58
CA ALA A 248 3.76 -20.00 18.82
C ALA A 248 4.67 -18.78 18.60
N ASP A 249 5.38 -18.73 17.46
CA ASP A 249 6.31 -17.66 17.11
C ASP A 249 5.63 -16.53 16.31
N MET A 250 4.34 -16.68 16.00
CA MET A 250 3.59 -15.67 15.21
C MET A 250 3.56 -14.27 15.82
N PRO A 251 3.54 -14.05 17.14
CA PRO A 251 3.62 -12.67 17.67
C PRO A 251 4.88 -11.92 17.24
N VAL A 252 6.02 -12.59 17.12
CA VAL A 252 7.27 -12.01 16.60
C VAL A 252 7.14 -11.71 15.10
N VAL A 253 6.51 -12.62 14.35
CA VAL A 253 6.23 -12.43 12.91
C VAL A 253 5.32 -11.22 12.69
N VAL A 254 4.28 -11.06 13.49
CA VAL A 254 3.37 -9.89 13.42
C VAL A 254 4.14 -8.59 13.64
N SER A 255 5.09 -8.55 14.57
CA SER A 255 5.96 -7.39 14.78
C SER A 255 6.85 -7.12 13.56
N MET A 256 7.40 -8.14 12.92
CA MET A 256 8.17 -8.03 11.68
C MET A 256 7.29 -7.51 10.52
N LEU A 257 6.08 -8.04 10.35
CA LEU A 257 5.12 -7.61 9.33
C LEU A 257 4.66 -6.15 9.54
N ASN A 258 4.59 -5.71 10.80
CA ASN A 258 4.36 -4.29 11.13
C ASN A 258 5.47 -3.39 10.56
N SER A 259 6.73 -3.81 10.68
CA SER A 259 7.85 -3.07 10.07
C SER A 259 7.72 -3.05 8.54
N TYR A 260 7.35 -4.17 7.92
CA TYR A 260 7.15 -4.25 6.47
C TYR A 260 6.01 -3.35 5.99
N SER A 261 4.90 -3.28 6.72
CA SER A 261 3.81 -2.36 6.38
C SER A 261 4.24 -0.89 6.46
N GLY A 262 5.09 -0.54 7.43
CA GLY A 262 5.69 0.79 7.52
C GLY A 262 6.61 1.10 6.35
N TRP A 263 7.45 0.16 5.93
CA TRP A 263 8.30 0.30 4.74
C TRP A 263 7.49 0.41 3.45
N ALA A 264 6.42 -0.39 3.30
CA ALA A 264 5.51 -0.30 2.16
C ALA A 264 4.85 1.08 2.08
N ALA A 265 4.37 1.60 3.22
CA ALA A 265 3.78 2.94 3.29
C ALA A 265 4.79 4.03 2.92
N ALA A 266 6.04 3.94 3.43
CA ALA A 266 7.10 4.90 3.11
C ALA A 266 7.52 4.85 1.63
N GLY A 267 7.43 3.69 0.98
CA GLY A 267 7.77 3.53 -0.44
C GLY A 267 6.66 3.92 -1.41
N ILE A 268 5.42 4.06 -0.93
CA ILE A 268 4.27 4.45 -1.79
C ILE A 268 3.96 5.96 -1.66
N GLY A 269 4.40 6.59 -0.64
CA GLY A 269 4.20 8.00 -0.48
C GLY A 269 3.82 8.50 0.82
#